data_0421a135cf8f93664eebdaab0136cf89
#
_entry.id   0421a135cf8f93664eebdaab0136cf89
#
_cell.length_a   1.000
_cell.length_b   1.000
_cell.length_c   1.000
_cell.angle_alpha   90.00
_cell.angle_beta   90.00
_cell.angle_gamma   90.00
#
_symmetry.space_group_name_H-M   'P 1'
#
loop_
_entity.id
_entity.type
_entity.pdbx_description
1 polymer ?
#
loop_
_entity_poly.entity_id
_entity_poly.type
_entity_poly.pdbx_seq_one_letter_code
_entity_poly.pdbx_strand_id
1 'polypeptide(L)'
;MFASLFNAMPTPHAPSSAETVHDGECVVLDAVATLPTRYGVFKSYVFRVVDGDAEHVALVMGDVANGQSVLARLHSECLTGDVLGSYRCDCGEQLDLALRYIAAEGCGVLLYLRGHEGRGIGLSNKIRAYALQEQGLDTVEANLELGLPDDAREYDSAAGILRTLGVTSVRLMSNNPEKFDTLIKHGIPVCERVALAIPTREENERYIRTKQVKFGHYFEENE
;
A
#
# COMPACT_ATOMS: atom_id res chain seq x y z
N MET A 1 -52.82 2.42 -9.64
CA MET A 1 -52.38 2.79 -11.01
C MET A 1 -51.06 3.58 -10.87
N PHE A 2 -49.94 2.87 -10.68
CA PHE A 2 -48.62 3.42 -10.72
C PHE A 2 -47.81 2.54 -11.69
N ALA A 3 -47.80 2.95 -12.94
CA ALA A 3 -47.05 2.33 -13.98
C ALA A 3 -45.91 3.21 -14.39
N SER A 4 -44.70 2.64 -14.36
CA SER A 4 -43.61 2.87 -15.29
C SER A 4 -43.01 4.30 -15.39
N LEU A 5 -41.87 4.44 -14.74
CA LEU A 5 -40.79 5.32 -15.21
C LEU A 5 -39.43 4.65 -14.84
N PHE A 6 -39.18 3.46 -15.38
CA PHE A 6 -37.82 2.97 -15.54
C PHE A 6 -37.33 3.45 -16.91
N ASN A 7 -36.81 4.67 -16.96
CA ASN A 7 -35.98 5.09 -18.08
C ASN A 7 -34.71 4.26 -18.04
N ALA A 8 -34.47 3.50 -19.13
CA ALA A 8 -33.24 2.75 -19.33
C ALA A 8 -32.04 3.69 -19.20
N MET A 9 -31.23 3.49 -18.19
CA MET A 9 -29.91 4.08 -18.13
C MET A 9 -29.11 3.59 -19.33
N PRO A 10 -28.37 4.45 -20.04
CA PRO A 10 -27.47 3.98 -21.08
C PRO A 10 -26.43 3.07 -20.43
N THR A 11 -26.25 1.89 -21.02
CA THR A 11 -25.16 0.98 -20.68
C THR A 11 -23.85 1.77 -20.75
N PRO A 12 -23.00 1.71 -19.70
CA PRO A 12 -21.69 2.34 -19.77
C PRO A 12 -20.95 1.69 -20.94
N HIS A 13 -20.58 2.53 -21.93
CA HIS A 13 -19.61 2.13 -22.93
C HIS A 13 -18.35 1.71 -22.17
N ALA A 14 -17.94 0.45 -22.36
CA ALA A 14 -16.62 0.03 -22.00
C ALA A 14 -15.62 1.01 -22.63
N PRO A 15 -14.68 1.58 -21.86
CA PRO A 15 -13.64 2.39 -22.45
C PRO A 15 -12.88 1.47 -23.43
N SER A 16 -12.73 1.93 -24.67
CA SER A 16 -11.79 1.37 -25.62
C SER A 16 -10.40 1.59 -25.01
N SER A 17 -9.93 0.60 -24.24
CA SER A 17 -8.58 0.58 -23.69
C SER A 17 -7.64 0.37 -24.87
N ALA A 18 -7.05 1.43 -25.37
CA ALA A 18 -5.74 1.32 -25.99
C ALA A 18 -4.79 0.93 -24.86
N GLU A 19 -4.53 -0.36 -24.71
CA GLU A 19 -3.45 -0.89 -23.88
C GLU A 19 -2.13 -0.35 -24.45
N THR A 20 -1.67 0.79 -23.97
CA THR A 20 -0.29 1.22 -24.15
C THR A 20 0.55 0.49 -23.11
N VAL A 21 0.84 -0.79 -23.39
CA VAL A 21 1.92 -1.49 -22.70
C VAL A 21 3.22 -0.89 -23.24
N HIS A 22 3.88 -0.06 -22.44
CA HIS A 22 5.27 0.31 -22.72
C HIS A 22 6.15 -0.89 -22.41
N ASP A 23 7.08 -1.22 -23.29
CA ASP A 23 8.05 -2.31 -23.12
C ASP A 23 8.72 -2.19 -21.72
N GLY A 24 8.47 -3.18 -20.84
CA GLY A 24 9.00 -3.23 -19.47
C GLY A 24 8.06 -2.74 -18.37
N GLU A 25 6.80 -2.40 -18.66
CA GLU A 25 5.83 -2.07 -17.59
C GLU A 25 5.25 -3.35 -16.97
N CYS A 26 5.37 -3.45 -15.64
CA CYS A 26 4.83 -4.58 -14.87
C CYS A 26 3.35 -4.41 -14.48
N VAL A 27 2.72 -3.25 -14.78
CA VAL A 27 1.33 -2.93 -14.40
C VAL A 27 0.57 -2.23 -15.52
N VAL A 28 -0.73 -2.48 -15.60
CA VAL A 28 -1.67 -1.85 -16.55
C VAL A 28 -2.80 -1.18 -15.75
N LEU A 29 -3.15 0.05 -16.13
CA LEU A 29 -4.32 0.73 -15.57
C LEU A 29 -5.59 0.04 -16.10
N ASP A 30 -6.43 -0.46 -15.18
CA ASP A 30 -7.64 -1.21 -15.51
C ASP A 30 -8.91 -0.38 -15.31
N ALA A 31 -9.02 0.36 -14.21
CA ALA A 31 -10.22 1.14 -13.88
C ALA A 31 -9.92 2.41 -13.09
N VAL A 32 -10.78 3.42 -13.25
CA VAL A 32 -10.72 4.67 -12.49
C VAL A 32 -12.11 5.10 -12.06
N ALA A 33 -12.25 5.51 -10.80
CA ALA A 33 -13.49 6.07 -10.28
C ALA A 33 -13.23 7.13 -9.21
N THR A 34 -14.22 7.98 -8.95
CA THR A 34 -14.21 8.87 -7.78
C THR A 34 -14.63 8.10 -6.54
N LEU A 35 -13.88 8.24 -5.47
CA LEU A 35 -14.12 7.56 -4.19
C LEU A 35 -14.23 8.58 -3.06
N PRO A 36 -15.44 8.96 -2.62
CA PRO A 36 -15.64 9.73 -1.40
C PRO A 36 -15.26 8.89 -0.18
N THR A 37 -14.46 9.45 0.71
CA THR A 37 -14.02 8.82 1.95
C THR A 37 -14.21 9.76 3.14
N ARG A 38 -14.03 9.24 4.35
CA ARG A 38 -14.02 10.07 5.58
C ARG A 38 -12.85 11.07 5.62
N TYR A 39 -11.84 10.90 4.77
CA TYR A 39 -10.68 11.81 4.67
C TYR A 39 -10.83 12.85 3.56
N GLY A 40 -11.83 12.72 2.71
CA GLY A 40 -12.07 13.55 1.54
C GLY A 40 -12.35 12.74 0.30
N VAL A 41 -12.34 13.41 -0.85
CA VAL A 41 -12.64 12.79 -2.14
C VAL A 41 -11.32 12.43 -2.85
N PHE A 42 -11.12 11.16 -3.12
CA PHE A 42 -10.00 10.64 -3.90
C PHE A 42 -10.45 10.20 -5.29
N LYS A 43 -9.52 10.16 -6.24
CA LYS A 43 -9.64 9.30 -7.41
C LYS A 43 -9.00 7.96 -7.07
N SER A 44 -9.75 6.88 -7.25
CA SER A 44 -9.29 5.50 -7.08
C SER A 44 -8.94 4.94 -8.44
N TYR A 45 -7.71 4.54 -8.61
CA TYR A 45 -7.19 3.85 -9.78
C TYR A 45 -6.92 2.40 -9.42
N VAL A 46 -7.33 1.46 -10.25
CA VAL A 46 -7.00 0.05 -10.11
C VAL A 46 -6.00 -0.33 -11.18
N PHE A 47 -4.92 -0.97 -10.77
CA PHE A 47 -3.85 -1.44 -11.64
C PHE A 47 -3.74 -2.95 -11.52
N ARG A 48 -3.71 -3.64 -12.65
CA ARG A 48 -3.47 -5.08 -12.74
C ARG A 48 -1.99 -5.34 -13.02
N VAL A 49 -1.40 -6.31 -12.34
CA VAL A 49 -0.04 -6.79 -12.63
C VAL A 49 -0.08 -7.63 -13.90
N VAL A 50 0.84 -7.38 -14.84
CA VAL A 50 0.82 -7.98 -16.20
C VAL A 50 0.96 -9.51 -16.13
N ASP A 51 1.89 -10.01 -15.33
CA ASP A 51 2.20 -11.45 -15.21
C ASP A 51 1.71 -12.05 -13.88
N GLY A 52 0.61 -11.50 -13.32
CA GLY A 52 0.09 -11.93 -12.03
C GLY A 52 -1.40 -11.66 -11.86
N ASP A 53 -1.95 -12.17 -10.75
CA ASP A 53 -3.38 -12.01 -10.41
C ASP A 53 -3.61 -10.82 -9.43
N ALA A 54 -2.57 -10.10 -9.06
CA ALA A 54 -2.70 -9.00 -8.09
C ALA A 54 -3.26 -7.75 -8.76
N GLU A 55 -4.23 -7.13 -8.10
CA GLU A 55 -4.75 -5.82 -8.42
C GLU A 55 -4.30 -4.84 -7.33
N HIS A 56 -3.57 -3.80 -7.70
CA HIS A 56 -3.19 -2.75 -6.78
C HIS A 56 -4.12 -1.55 -6.89
N VAL A 57 -4.28 -0.81 -5.80
CA VAL A 57 -5.12 0.39 -5.78
C VAL A 57 -4.25 1.62 -5.51
N ALA A 58 -4.41 2.66 -6.33
CA ALA A 58 -3.87 3.98 -6.03
C ALA A 58 -5.01 4.93 -5.67
N LEU A 59 -4.96 5.51 -4.47
CA LEU A 59 -5.83 6.61 -4.06
C LEU A 59 -5.07 7.92 -4.28
N VAL A 60 -5.58 8.76 -5.17
CA VAL A 60 -4.96 10.02 -5.58
C VAL A 60 -5.84 11.18 -5.15
N MET A 61 -5.25 12.14 -4.45
CA MET A 61 -5.87 13.44 -4.16
C MET A 61 -5.10 14.53 -4.88
N GLY A 62 -5.82 15.53 -5.40
CA GLY A 62 -5.22 16.64 -6.16
C GLY A 62 -4.67 16.23 -7.52
N ASP A 63 -3.90 17.12 -8.14
CA ASP A 63 -3.21 16.88 -9.40
C ASP A 63 -1.76 16.46 -9.11
N VAL A 64 -1.42 15.23 -9.45
CA VAL A 64 -0.08 14.65 -9.26
C VAL A 64 0.67 14.46 -10.58
N ALA A 65 0.04 14.76 -11.73
CA ALA A 65 0.65 14.63 -13.03
C ALA A 65 1.81 15.63 -13.22
N ASN A 66 2.97 15.14 -13.66
CA ASN A 66 4.24 15.89 -13.70
C ASN A 66 4.68 16.43 -12.33
N GLY A 67 4.10 15.89 -11.24
CA GLY A 67 4.37 16.30 -9.88
C GLY A 67 5.78 15.94 -9.42
N GLN A 68 6.49 16.93 -8.86
CA GLN A 68 7.75 16.73 -8.15
C GLN A 68 7.48 16.72 -6.64
N SER A 69 8.24 15.89 -5.92
CA SER A 69 8.13 15.78 -4.45
C SER A 69 6.71 15.49 -3.97
N VAL A 70 5.97 14.65 -4.70
CA VAL A 70 4.60 14.27 -4.35
C VAL A 70 4.59 13.48 -3.05
N LEU A 71 3.72 13.83 -2.10
CA LEU A 71 3.55 13.06 -0.87
C LEU A 71 2.99 11.67 -1.22
N ALA A 72 3.75 10.62 -0.93
CA ALA A 72 3.40 9.25 -1.32
C ALA A 72 3.50 8.26 -0.17
N ARG A 73 2.58 7.29 -0.15
CA ARG A 73 2.60 6.12 0.74
C ARG A 73 2.52 4.84 -0.07
N LEU A 74 3.47 3.94 0.12
CA LEU A 74 3.37 2.54 -0.30
C LEU A 74 2.87 1.72 0.88
N HIS A 75 1.59 1.37 0.89
CA HIS A 75 0.97 0.59 1.95
C HIS A 75 0.84 -0.87 1.53
N SER A 76 1.52 -1.75 2.27
CA SER A 76 1.39 -3.20 2.10
C SER A 76 0.13 -3.70 2.80
N GLU A 77 -0.73 -4.41 2.07
CA GLU A 77 -1.98 -5.00 2.56
C GLU A 77 -1.81 -5.73 3.90
N CYS A 78 -2.73 -5.47 4.82
CA CYS A 78 -2.81 -6.13 6.12
C CYS A 78 -4.26 -6.17 6.59
N LEU A 79 -5.01 -7.20 6.20
CA LEU A 79 -6.43 -7.32 6.53
C LEU A 79 -6.72 -7.17 8.03
N THR A 80 -5.89 -7.79 8.87
CA THR A 80 -6.11 -7.76 10.32
C THR A 80 -5.93 -6.36 10.91
N GLY A 81 -4.95 -5.59 10.44
CA GLY A 81 -4.72 -4.22 10.91
C GLY A 81 -5.63 -3.21 10.21
N ASP A 82 -5.72 -3.27 8.88
CA ASP A 82 -6.37 -2.24 8.07
C ASP A 82 -7.90 -2.27 8.20
N VAL A 83 -8.49 -3.47 8.36
CA VAL A 83 -9.94 -3.68 8.34
C VAL A 83 -10.46 -4.13 9.69
N LEU A 84 -9.78 -5.09 10.35
CA LEU A 84 -10.27 -5.71 11.59
C LEU A 84 -9.79 -5.00 12.86
N GLY A 85 -8.94 -3.96 12.75
CA GLY A 85 -8.49 -3.15 13.88
C GLY A 85 -7.60 -3.92 14.87
N SER A 86 -6.83 -4.89 14.41
CA SER A 86 -5.93 -5.68 15.25
C SER A 86 -4.81 -4.83 15.83
N TYR A 87 -4.56 -4.94 17.12
CA TYR A 87 -3.44 -4.31 17.82
C TYR A 87 -2.11 -5.08 17.72
N ARG A 88 -2.08 -6.25 17.07
CA ARG A 88 -0.83 -7.00 16.85
C ARG A 88 0.15 -6.32 15.92
N CYS A 89 -0.28 -5.28 15.18
CA CYS A 89 0.56 -4.47 14.30
C CYS A 89 0.10 -3.01 14.30
N ASP A 90 0.87 -2.16 13.66
CA ASP A 90 0.61 -0.73 13.48
C ASP A 90 0.03 -0.37 12.10
N CYS A 91 -0.36 -1.37 11.28
CA CYS A 91 -0.69 -1.17 9.87
C CYS A 91 -1.91 -0.26 9.68
N GLY A 92 -3.03 -0.55 10.35
CA GLY A 92 -4.24 0.25 10.20
C GLY A 92 -4.06 1.70 10.63
N GLU A 93 -3.29 1.94 11.70
CA GLU A 93 -2.98 3.31 12.15
C GLU A 93 -2.05 4.04 11.18
N GLN A 94 -1.08 3.34 10.57
CA GLN A 94 -0.26 3.89 9.51
C GLN A 94 -1.08 4.26 8.27
N LEU A 95 -2.07 3.43 7.90
CA LEU A 95 -2.98 3.70 6.79
C LEU A 95 -3.83 4.94 7.07
N ASP A 96 -4.45 5.02 8.26
CA ASP A 96 -5.24 6.18 8.69
C ASP A 96 -4.41 7.47 8.68
N LEU A 97 -3.22 7.43 9.26
CA LEU A 97 -2.33 8.59 9.35
C LEU A 97 -1.87 9.06 7.96
N ALA A 98 -1.51 8.14 7.07
CA ALA A 98 -1.09 8.48 5.72
C ALA A 98 -2.23 9.16 4.92
N LEU A 99 -3.46 8.64 5.01
CA LEU A 99 -4.62 9.25 4.36
C LEU A 99 -4.93 10.63 4.92
N ARG A 100 -4.77 10.84 6.23
CA ARG A 100 -4.92 12.17 6.87
C ARG A 100 -3.87 13.17 6.37
N TYR A 101 -2.61 12.74 6.24
CA TYR A 101 -1.53 13.61 5.74
C TYR A 101 -1.78 14.03 4.30
N ILE A 102 -2.16 13.09 3.43
CA ILE A 102 -2.52 13.42 2.04
C ILE A 102 -3.71 14.37 1.98
N ALA A 103 -4.73 14.13 2.80
CA ALA A 103 -5.91 14.99 2.86
C ALA A 103 -5.60 16.40 3.38
N ALA A 104 -4.72 16.52 4.37
CA ALA A 104 -4.30 17.82 4.91
C ALA A 104 -3.46 18.61 3.91
N GLU A 105 -2.61 17.92 3.11
CA GLU A 105 -1.83 18.56 2.05
C GLU A 105 -2.68 18.89 0.81
N GLY A 106 -3.80 18.18 0.61
CA GLY A 106 -4.67 18.32 -0.55
C GLY A 106 -4.12 17.74 -1.85
N CYS A 107 -2.92 17.13 -1.81
CA CYS A 107 -2.26 16.51 -2.95
C CYS A 107 -1.40 15.33 -2.49
N GLY A 108 -1.52 14.20 -3.15
CA GLY A 108 -0.70 13.02 -2.84
C GLY A 108 -1.27 11.70 -3.33
N VAL A 109 -0.50 10.63 -3.12
CA VAL A 109 -0.80 9.28 -3.60
C VAL A 109 -0.63 8.26 -2.47
N LEU A 110 -1.65 7.44 -2.24
CA LEU A 110 -1.51 6.22 -1.45
C LEU A 110 -1.64 5.02 -2.37
N LEU A 111 -0.58 4.20 -2.45
CA LEU A 111 -0.60 2.91 -3.14
C LEU A 111 -0.93 1.82 -2.12
N TYR A 112 -2.06 1.14 -2.31
CA TYR A 112 -2.44 -0.04 -1.53
C TYR A 112 -2.03 -1.29 -2.31
N LEU A 113 -0.93 -1.92 -1.87
CA LEU A 113 -0.31 -3.05 -2.54
C LEU A 113 -0.92 -4.34 -2.02
N ARG A 114 -1.75 -4.98 -2.85
CA ARG A 114 -2.41 -6.25 -2.56
C ARG A 114 -1.47 -7.43 -2.81
N GLY A 115 -1.76 -8.56 -2.18
CA GLY A 115 -0.86 -9.71 -2.20
C GLY A 115 0.30 -9.64 -1.18
N HIS A 116 0.41 -8.53 -0.43
CA HIS A 116 1.46 -8.31 0.58
C HIS A 116 1.09 -8.81 1.98
N GLU A 117 -0.07 -9.48 2.14
CA GLU A 117 -0.55 -9.98 3.42
C GLU A 117 0.49 -10.90 4.08
N GLY A 118 0.78 -10.63 5.37
CA GLY A 118 1.78 -11.40 6.11
C GLY A 118 3.19 -11.34 5.52
N ARG A 119 3.57 -10.24 4.84
CA ARG A 119 4.81 -10.10 4.05
C ARG A 119 4.86 -11.03 2.84
N GLY A 120 3.73 -11.21 2.17
CA GLY A 120 3.62 -12.01 0.96
C GLY A 120 3.33 -13.50 1.20
N ILE A 121 3.23 -13.96 2.46
CA ILE A 121 2.93 -15.37 2.77
C ILE A 121 1.44 -15.69 2.77
N GLY A 122 0.58 -14.67 2.66
CA GLY A 122 -0.87 -14.78 2.63
C GLY A 122 -1.52 -14.91 4.00
N LEU A 123 -2.85 -14.69 4.06
CA LEU A 123 -3.61 -14.59 5.30
C LEU A 123 -3.57 -15.89 6.13
N SER A 124 -3.75 -17.05 5.50
CA SER A 124 -3.77 -18.33 6.22
C SER A 124 -2.45 -18.60 6.95
N ASN A 125 -1.32 -18.37 6.27
CA ASN A 125 0.00 -18.57 6.87
C ASN A 125 0.29 -17.51 7.94
N LYS A 126 -0.16 -16.27 7.74
CA LYS A 126 -0.07 -15.24 8.77
C LYS A 126 -0.78 -15.65 10.07
N ILE A 127 -1.98 -16.22 9.98
CA ILE A 127 -2.69 -16.68 11.17
C ILE A 127 -2.00 -17.90 11.81
N ARG A 128 -1.42 -18.81 11.02
CA ARG A 128 -0.58 -19.90 11.55
C ARG A 128 0.66 -19.34 12.28
N ALA A 129 1.32 -18.34 11.69
CA ALA A 129 2.45 -17.67 12.33
C ALA A 129 2.04 -16.98 13.65
N TYR A 130 0.85 -16.40 13.72
CA TYR A 130 0.32 -15.85 14.99
C TYR A 130 0.18 -16.92 16.08
N ALA A 131 -0.32 -18.11 15.73
CA ALA A 131 -0.42 -19.22 16.69
C ALA A 131 0.94 -19.68 17.21
N LEU A 132 1.98 -19.66 16.35
CA LEU A 132 3.36 -19.96 16.78
C LEU A 132 3.95 -18.83 17.66
N GLN A 133 3.64 -17.57 17.34
CA GLN A 133 4.04 -16.44 18.18
C GLN A 133 3.43 -16.48 19.60
N GLU A 134 2.21 -16.99 19.74
CA GLU A 134 1.58 -17.24 21.05
C GLU A 134 2.32 -18.31 21.86
N GLN A 135 3.11 -19.17 21.20
CA GLN A 135 3.97 -20.17 21.84
C GLN A 135 5.39 -19.64 22.11
N GLY A 136 5.66 -18.36 21.79
CA GLY A 136 6.90 -17.67 22.14
C GLY A 136 7.84 -17.34 21.00
N LEU A 137 7.60 -17.82 19.76
CA LEU A 137 8.42 -17.48 18.59
C LEU A 137 8.25 -15.99 18.23
N ASP A 138 9.26 -15.40 17.59
CA ASP A 138 9.09 -14.09 16.95
C ASP A 138 8.52 -14.25 15.52
N THR A 139 8.26 -13.12 14.84
CA THR A 139 7.64 -13.14 13.50
C THR A 139 8.50 -13.87 12.46
N VAL A 140 9.83 -13.75 12.51
CA VAL A 140 10.75 -14.39 11.57
C VAL A 140 10.86 -15.88 11.87
N GLU A 141 11.05 -16.22 13.14
CA GLU A 141 11.12 -17.61 13.60
C GLU A 141 9.85 -18.39 13.25
N ALA A 142 8.67 -17.76 13.45
CA ALA A 142 7.40 -18.37 13.09
C ALA A 142 7.27 -18.64 11.59
N ASN A 143 7.77 -17.74 10.72
CA ASN A 143 7.76 -17.97 9.29
C ASN A 143 8.71 -19.09 8.88
N LEU A 144 9.93 -19.11 9.44
CA LEU A 144 10.92 -20.16 9.18
C LEU A 144 10.43 -21.53 9.62
N GLU A 145 9.75 -21.62 10.79
CA GLU A 145 9.16 -22.87 11.27
C GLU A 145 8.07 -23.39 10.32
N LEU A 146 7.37 -22.50 9.64
CA LEU A 146 6.39 -22.85 8.59
C LEU A 146 7.05 -23.15 7.23
N GLY A 147 8.37 -23.09 7.10
CA GLY A 147 9.09 -23.25 5.83
C GLY A 147 8.85 -22.09 4.84
N LEU A 148 8.53 -20.89 5.34
CA LEU A 148 8.21 -19.73 4.54
C LEU A 148 9.34 -18.69 4.60
N PRO A 149 9.48 -17.83 3.59
CA PRO A 149 10.43 -16.73 3.63
C PRO A 149 10.07 -15.73 4.74
N ASP A 150 11.05 -15.00 5.19
CA ASP A 150 10.89 -13.90 6.16
C ASP A 150 10.19 -12.67 5.54
N ASP A 151 10.46 -12.40 4.27
CA ASP A 151 9.76 -11.41 3.44
C ASP A 151 9.76 -11.84 1.97
N ALA A 152 8.58 -11.87 1.35
CA ALA A 152 8.39 -12.23 -0.06
C ALA A 152 7.70 -11.10 -0.84
N ARG A 153 7.68 -9.86 -0.29
CA ARG A 153 7.06 -8.73 -0.95
C ARG A 153 7.97 -8.17 -2.03
N GLU A 154 7.36 -7.73 -3.12
CA GLU A 154 8.01 -7.00 -4.20
C GLU A 154 7.35 -5.62 -4.35
N TYR A 155 8.15 -4.59 -4.62
CA TYR A 155 7.66 -3.20 -4.71
C TYR A 155 7.83 -2.61 -6.11
N ASP A 156 8.21 -3.40 -7.10
CA ASP A 156 8.50 -2.97 -8.48
C ASP A 156 7.26 -2.35 -9.15
N SER A 157 6.08 -2.96 -8.90
CA SER A 157 4.79 -2.44 -9.38
C SER A 157 4.48 -1.03 -8.89
N ALA A 158 4.96 -0.66 -7.69
CA ALA A 158 4.74 0.68 -7.14
C ALA A 158 5.39 1.77 -8.00
N ALA A 159 6.60 1.53 -8.52
CA ALA A 159 7.27 2.48 -9.41
C ALA A 159 6.55 2.60 -10.75
N GLY A 160 6.05 1.49 -11.33
CA GLY A 160 5.23 1.48 -12.53
C GLY A 160 3.96 2.30 -12.37
N ILE A 161 3.24 2.10 -11.26
CA ILE A 161 2.03 2.87 -10.94
C ILE A 161 2.33 4.36 -10.83
N LEU A 162 3.38 4.75 -10.09
CA LEU A 162 3.76 6.16 -9.95
C LEU A 162 4.10 6.81 -11.30
N ARG A 163 4.82 6.11 -12.19
CA ARG A 163 5.10 6.59 -13.55
C ARG A 163 3.82 6.78 -14.37
N THR A 164 2.92 5.81 -14.34
CA THR A 164 1.63 5.90 -15.05
C THR A 164 0.78 7.06 -14.55
N LEU A 165 0.87 7.40 -13.26
CA LEU A 165 0.22 8.57 -12.68
C LEU A 165 0.94 9.90 -13.02
N GLY A 166 2.10 9.86 -13.68
CA GLY A 166 2.91 11.03 -14.02
C GLY A 166 3.72 11.60 -12.85
N VAL A 167 3.91 10.84 -11.76
CA VAL A 167 4.73 11.26 -10.62
C VAL A 167 6.21 11.14 -10.97
N THR A 168 6.97 12.23 -10.85
CA THR A 168 8.38 12.26 -11.23
C THR A 168 9.34 12.14 -10.04
N SER A 169 8.91 12.49 -8.83
CA SER A 169 9.63 12.25 -7.57
C SER A 169 8.67 12.28 -6.39
N VAL A 170 9.07 11.69 -5.25
CA VAL A 170 8.22 11.57 -4.08
C VAL A 170 8.87 12.04 -2.78
N ARG A 171 8.06 12.51 -1.85
CA ARG A 171 8.32 12.49 -0.40
C ARG A 171 7.63 11.25 0.14
N LEU A 172 8.40 10.27 0.60
CA LEU A 172 7.88 8.94 0.90
C LEU A 172 7.57 8.76 2.37
N MET A 173 6.30 8.53 2.69
CA MET A 173 5.84 8.13 4.01
C MET A 173 6.19 6.65 4.25
N SER A 174 7.38 6.38 4.75
CA SER A 174 7.83 5.02 5.05
C SER A 174 8.97 5.01 6.07
N ASN A 175 9.05 3.93 6.84
CA ASN A 175 10.18 3.60 7.69
C ASN A 175 10.96 2.37 7.16
N ASN A 176 10.48 1.72 6.07
CA ASN A 176 11.13 0.55 5.47
C ASN A 176 12.15 0.99 4.40
N PRO A 177 13.48 0.72 4.58
CA PRO A 177 14.53 1.10 3.62
C PRO A 177 14.30 0.48 2.25
N GLU A 178 13.84 -0.76 2.16
CA GLU A 178 13.62 -1.47 0.90
C GLU A 178 12.67 -0.72 -0.05
N LYS A 179 11.65 -0.01 0.48
CA LYS A 179 10.73 0.79 -0.33
C LYS A 179 11.42 1.99 -0.97
N PHE A 180 12.41 2.57 -0.29
CA PHE A 180 13.24 3.65 -0.84
C PHE A 180 14.12 3.12 -1.95
N ASP A 181 14.85 2.04 -1.67
CA ASP A 181 15.82 1.45 -2.59
C ASP A 181 15.13 0.98 -3.87
N THR A 182 13.95 0.35 -3.75
CA THR A 182 13.19 -0.09 -4.93
C THR A 182 12.73 1.09 -5.78
N LEU A 183 12.15 2.14 -5.19
CA LEU A 183 11.71 3.30 -5.96
C LEU A 183 12.89 3.97 -6.69
N ILE A 184 14.02 4.17 -6.00
CA ILE A 184 15.23 4.76 -6.58
C ILE A 184 15.78 3.88 -7.72
N LYS A 185 15.88 2.56 -7.49
CA LYS A 185 16.33 1.59 -8.50
C LYS A 185 15.48 1.63 -9.76
N HIS A 186 14.17 1.84 -9.61
CA HIS A 186 13.22 1.91 -10.72
C HIS A 186 12.99 3.35 -11.25
N GLY A 187 13.85 4.29 -10.92
CA GLY A 187 13.89 5.63 -11.51
C GLY A 187 12.86 6.61 -10.95
N ILE A 188 12.32 6.36 -9.75
CA ILE A 188 11.51 7.31 -8.98
C ILE A 188 12.35 7.87 -7.83
N PRO A 189 12.91 9.09 -7.95
CA PRO A 189 13.67 9.71 -6.88
C PRO A 189 12.83 9.91 -5.62
N VAL A 190 13.42 9.59 -4.47
CA VAL A 190 12.84 9.90 -3.17
C VAL A 190 13.58 11.10 -2.58
N CYS A 191 12.92 12.25 -2.55
CA CYS A 191 13.50 13.53 -2.12
C CYS A 191 13.56 13.67 -0.59
N GLU A 192 12.62 13.01 0.10
CA GLU A 192 12.47 13.13 1.56
C GLU A 192 11.83 11.87 2.13
N ARG A 193 12.26 11.47 3.32
CA ARG A 193 11.54 10.50 4.17
C ARG A 193 10.58 11.24 5.08
N VAL A 194 9.30 10.95 4.96
CA VAL A 194 8.28 11.41 5.90
C VAL A 194 8.00 10.29 6.91
N ALA A 195 8.33 10.52 8.16
CA ALA A 195 8.14 9.53 9.21
C ALA A 195 6.65 9.30 9.49
N LEU A 196 6.26 8.02 9.65
CA LEU A 196 4.96 7.65 10.20
C LEU A 196 5.22 7.10 11.61
N ALA A 197 5.15 7.98 12.59
CA ALA A 197 5.32 7.62 13.99
C ALA A 197 3.97 7.20 14.58
N ILE A 198 3.83 5.91 14.86
CA ILE A 198 2.69 5.34 15.58
C ILE A 198 3.18 4.94 16.97
N PRO A 199 2.51 5.35 18.03
CA PRO A 199 2.85 4.94 19.38
C PRO A 199 2.87 3.41 19.53
N THR A 200 3.93 2.88 20.12
CA THR A 200 4.04 1.46 20.41
C THR A 200 3.08 1.10 21.55
N ARG A 201 2.43 -0.07 21.44
CA ARG A 201 1.57 -0.66 22.47
C ARG A 201 2.15 -1.99 22.94
N GLU A 202 1.70 -2.46 24.08
CA GLU A 202 2.11 -3.77 24.61
C GLU A 202 1.89 -4.90 23.60
N GLU A 203 0.74 -4.88 22.89
CA GLU A 203 0.36 -5.92 21.93
C GLU A 203 1.20 -5.92 20.65
N ASN A 204 1.82 -4.79 20.26
CA ASN A 204 2.63 -4.70 19.02
C ASN A 204 4.12 -4.46 19.28
N GLU A 205 4.57 -4.34 20.52
CA GLU A 205 5.97 -4.05 20.86
C GLU A 205 6.95 -5.04 20.23
N ARG A 206 6.67 -6.34 20.37
CA ARG A 206 7.51 -7.39 19.75
C ARG A 206 7.55 -7.28 18.23
N TYR A 207 6.44 -6.97 17.59
CA TYR A 207 6.35 -6.78 16.15
C TYR A 207 7.16 -5.55 15.70
N ILE A 208 7.04 -4.42 16.38
CA ILE A 208 7.81 -3.19 16.09
C ILE A 208 9.30 -3.44 16.28
N ARG A 209 9.70 -4.09 17.38
CA ARG A 209 11.09 -4.46 17.64
C ARG A 209 11.66 -5.37 16.56
N THR A 210 10.89 -6.34 16.07
CA THR A 210 11.32 -7.21 14.96
C THR A 210 11.57 -6.39 13.68
N LYS A 211 10.71 -5.42 13.35
CA LYS A 211 10.92 -4.51 12.22
C LYS A 211 12.23 -3.73 12.37
N GLN A 212 12.51 -3.21 13.56
CA GLN A 212 13.71 -2.43 13.83
C GLN A 212 14.98 -3.29 13.74
N VAL A 213 15.01 -4.41 14.45
CA VAL A 213 16.24 -5.21 14.61
C VAL A 213 16.53 -6.09 13.40
N LYS A 214 15.51 -6.73 12.81
CA LYS A 214 15.69 -7.72 11.74
C LYS A 214 15.52 -7.13 10.34
N PHE A 215 14.79 -6.03 10.18
CA PHE A 215 14.51 -5.42 8.86
C PHE A 215 15.04 -3.99 8.72
N GLY A 216 15.78 -3.48 9.70
CA GLY A 216 16.44 -2.17 9.61
C GLY A 216 15.49 -0.99 9.43
N HIS A 217 14.24 -1.12 9.88
CA HIS A 217 13.28 -0.01 9.79
C HIS A 217 13.77 1.19 10.61
N TYR A 218 13.59 2.37 10.05
CA TYR A 218 13.90 3.64 10.72
C TYR A 218 12.81 3.94 11.76
N PHE A 219 13.17 3.92 13.03
CA PHE A 219 12.34 4.46 14.12
C PHE A 219 13.08 5.64 14.74
N GLU A 220 12.37 6.72 15.01
CA GLU A 220 12.92 7.80 15.83
C GLU A 220 13.02 7.26 17.26
N GLU A 221 14.22 7.35 17.84
CA GLU A 221 14.37 7.11 19.26
C GLU A 221 13.55 8.20 19.97
N ASN A 222 12.55 7.81 20.77
CA ASN A 222 11.84 8.74 21.61
C ASN A 222 12.87 9.29 22.64
N GLU A 223 13.28 10.55 22.46
CA GLU A 223 14.00 11.31 23.48
C GLU A 223 13.09 11.58 24.68
#